data_a2b0c57856ffc7724e1b764cdeeed047
#
_entry.id   a2b0c57856ffc7724e1b764cdeeed047
#
_cell.length_a   1.000
_cell.length_b   1.000
_cell.length_c   1.000
_cell.angle_alpha   90.00
_cell.angle_beta   90.00
_cell.angle_gamma   90.00
#
_symmetry.space_group_name_H-M   'P 1'
#
loop_
_entity.id
_entity.type
_entity.pdbx_description
1 polymer ?
#
loop_
_entity_poly.entity_id
_entity_poly.type
_entity_poly.pdbx_seq_one_letter_code
_entity_poly.pdbx_strand_id
1 'polypeptide(L)'
;SPSRILVVTCRDYKNAKAINFDDLNSTKSYDKDFAYNQSKLANLLFGLELSERLKDKNITVNCVDPGYTFSDLMRHSSLYTSSFSPIRYIFKTFLKTPEMGAQTVIF
;
A
#
# COMPACT_ATOMS: atom_id res chain seq x y z
N SER A 1 -7.55 -16.32 22.40
CA SER A 1 -7.19 -14.96 22.83
C SER A 1 -7.54 -13.94 21.74
N PRO A 2 -7.85 -12.70 22.13
CA PRO A 2 -8.11 -11.65 21.16
C PRO A 2 -6.90 -11.41 20.25
N SER A 3 -7.16 -11.27 18.95
CA SER A 3 -6.09 -11.06 17.96
C SER A 3 -6.48 -9.97 16.99
N ARG A 4 -5.47 -9.29 16.42
CA ARG A 4 -5.67 -8.26 15.41
C ARG A 4 -4.86 -8.61 14.17
N ILE A 5 -5.49 -8.44 13.02
CA ILE A 5 -4.83 -8.55 11.73
C ILE A 5 -4.86 -7.15 11.08
N LEU A 6 -3.70 -6.67 10.68
CA LEU A 6 -3.59 -5.37 10.02
C LEU A 6 -3.09 -5.60 8.60
N VAL A 7 -3.89 -5.14 7.63
CA VAL A 7 -3.55 -5.23 6.21
C VAL A 7 -3.06 -3.87 5.76
N VAL A 8 -1.79 -3.79 5.36
CA VAL A 8 -1.20 -2.52 4.92
C VAL A 8 -1.59 -2.26 3.47
N THR A 9 -2.22 -1.14 3.25
CA THR A 9 -2.61 -0.70 1.91
C THR A 9 -2.20 0.78 1.74
N CYS A 10 -2.71 1.44 0.73
CA CYS A 10 -2.52 2.87 0.56
C CYS A 10 -3.73 3.46 -0.17
N ARG A 11 -3.89 4.78 -0.08
CA ARG A 11 -5.01 5.48 -0.71
C ARG A 11 -5.02 5.39 -2.23
N ASP A 12 -3.90 4.99 -2.83
CA ASP A 12 -3.80 4.84 -4.29
C ASP A 12 -4.67 3.72 -4.84
N TYR A 13 -5.23 2.85 -3.97
CA TYR A 13 -6.19 1.84 -4.40
C TYR A 13 -7.37 2.46 -5.16
N LYS A 14 -7.71 3.71 -4.87
CA LYS A 14 -8.81 4.43 -5.52
C LYS A 14 -8.58 4.62 -7.01
N ASN A 15 -7.34 4.60 -7.46
CA ASN A 15 -6.98 4.78 -8.86
C ASN A 15 -7.13 3.50 -9.69
N ALA A 16 -7.28 2.36 -9.04
CA ALA A 16 -7.38 1.07 -9.75
C ALA A 16 -8.76 0.78 -10.32
N LYS A 17 -9.82 1.35 -9.75
CA LYS A 17 -11.23 1.16 -10.12
C LYS A 17 -11.72 -0.28 -9.95
N ALA A 18 -10.99 -1.28 -10.46
CA ALA A 18 -11.38 -2.69 -10.39
C ALA A 18 -10.16 -3.61 -10.54
N ILE A 19 -10.34 -4.88 -10.17
CA ILE A 19 -9.35 -5.92 -10.40
C ILE A 19 -9.52 -6.46 -11.82
N ASN A 20 -8.44 -6.52 -12.57
CA ASN A 20 -8.43 -7.11 -13.90
C ASN A 20 -8.22 -8.62 -13.82
N PHE A 21 -9.29 -9.37 -13.68
CA PHE A 21 -9.24 -10.83 -13.55
C PHE A 21 -8.74 -11.53 -14.81
N ASP A 22 -8.83 -10.87 -15.96
CA ASP A 22 -8.37 -11.45 -17.23
C ASP A 22 -6.85 -11.42 -17.37
N ASP A 23 -6.16 -10.64 -16.56
CA ASP A 23 -4.70 -10.50 -16.60
C ASP A 23 -4.13 -10.17 -15.22
N LEU A 24 -4.40 -11.04 -14.23
CA LEU A 24 -4.00 -10.79 -12.83
C LEU A 24 -2.49 -10.59 -12.67
N ASN A 25 -1.69 -11.31 -13.46
CA ASN A 25 -0.24 -11.27 -13.37
C ASN A 25 0.40 -10.28 -14.34
N SER A 26 -0.41 -9.49 -15.05
CA SER A 26 0.07 -8.50 -16.02
C SER A 26 0.98 -9.12 -17.10
N THR A 27 0.60 -10.32 -17.58
CA THR A 27 1.36 -11.02 -18.62
C THR A 27 1.05 -10.52 -20.02
N LYS A 28 -0.18 -10.05 -20.24
CA LYS A 28 -0.62 -9.51 -21.53
C LYS A 28 -0.27 -8.04 -21.68
N SER A 29 -0.40 -7.29 -20.60
CA SER A 29 -0.15 -5.86 -20.58
C SER A 29 0.30 -5.46 -19.17
N TYR A 30 1.41 -4.74 -19.08
CA TYR A 30 1.95 -4.30 -17.80
C TYR A 30 2.08 -2.79 -17.78
N ASP A 31 1.42 -2.18 -16.81
CA ASP A 31 1.61 -0.79 -16.41
C ASP A 31 1.94 -0.80 -14.93
N LYS A 32 3.09 -0.22 -14.57
CA LYS A 32 3.58 -0.28 -13.19
C LYS A 32 2.64 0.38 -12.18
N ASP A 33 2.05 1.50 -12.57
CA ASP A 33 1.16 2.24 -11.66
C ASP A 33 -0.17 1.51 -11.50
N PHE A 34 -0.72 0.99 -12.60
CA PHE A 34 -1.93 0.19 -12.53
C PHE A 34 -1.72 -1.08 -11.70
N ALA A 35 -0.62 -1.79 -11.92
CA ALA A 35 -0.30 -3.01 -11.18
C ALA A 35 -0.18 -2.74 -9.68
N TYR A 36 0.50 -1.65 -9.32
CA TYR A 36 0.64 -1.23 -7.92
C TYR A 36 -0.72 -0.90 -7.32
N ASN A 37 -1.51 -0.05 -7.98
CA ASN A 37 -2.81 0.38 -7.49
C ASN A 37 -3.77 -0.80 -7.35
N GLN A 38 -3.75 -1.72 -8.31
CA GLN A 38 -4.55 -2.95 -8.27
C GLN A 38 -4.15 -3.82 -7.08
N SER A 39 -2.85 -3.94 -6.79
CA SER A 39 -2.38 -4.73 -5.65
C SER A 39 -2.90 -4.15 -4.33
N LYS A 40 -2.95 -2.84 -4.20
CA LYS A 40 -3.46 -2.19 -3.00
C LYS A 40 -4.98 -2.31 -2.89
N LEU A 41 -5.69 -2.26 -4.00
CA LEU A 41 -7.12 -2.56 -4.03
C LEU A 41 -7.38 -4.00 -3.61
N ALA A 42 -6.58 -4.93 -4.10
CA ALA A 42 -6.70 -6.34 -3.72
C ALA A 42 -6.49 -6.53 -2.22
N ASN A 43 -5.52 -5.83 -1.62
CA ASN A 43 -5.30 -5.86 -0.18
C ASN A 43 -6.52 -5.36 0.60
N LEU A 44 -7.14 -4.27 0.13
CA LEU A 44 -8.35 -3.74 0.77
C LEU A 44 -9.51 -4.73 0.69
N LEU A 45 -9.76 -5.28 -0.48
CA LEU A 45 -10.84 -6.27 -0.67
C LEU A 45 -10.59 -7.53 0.15
N PHE A 46 -9.35 -7.99 0.21
CA PHE A 46 -8.95 -9.10 1.08
C PHE A 46 -9.27 -8.80 2.55
N GLY A 47 -8.89 -7.62 3.02
CA GLY A 47 -9.16 -7.23 4.40
C GLY A 47 -10.64 -7.16 4.72
N LEU A 48 -11.46 -6.62 3.82
CA LEU A 48 -12.90 -6.54 4.00
C LEU A 48 -13.53 -7.94 4.07
N GLU A 49 -13.18 -8.82 3.15
CA GLU A 49 -13.72 -10.19 3.15
C GLU A 49 -13.26 -10.98 4.38
N LEU A 50 -11.99 -10.83 4.74
CA LEU A 50 -11.44 -11.50 5.91
C LEU A 50 -12.13 -11.02 7.20
N SER A 51 -12.39 -9.72 7.31
CA SER A 51 -13.11 -9.15 8.44
C SER A 51 -14.48 -9.77 8.60
N GLU A 52 -15.21 -9.95 7.50
CA GLU A 52 -16.54 -10.57 7.52
C GLU A 52 -16.47 -12.05 7.94
N ARG A 53 -15.48 -12.77 7.45
CA ARG A 53 -15.32 -14.20 7.79
C ARG A 53 -14.92 -14.44 9.24
N LEU A 54 -14.24 -13.49 9.85
CA LEU A 54 -13.70 -13.63 11.21
C LEU A 54 -14.50 -12.89 12.27
N LYS A 55 -15.63 -12.29 11.93
CA LYS A 55 -16.39 -11.44 12.87
C LYS A 55 -16.82 -12.16 14.14
N ASP A 56 -17.04 -13.48 14.09
CA ASP A 56 -17.46 -14.29 15.23
C ASP A 56 -16.28 -14.98 15.94
N LYS A 57 -15.04 -14.69 15.57
CA LYS A 57 -13.84 -15.39 16.04
C LYS A 57 -13.00 -14.61 17.03
N ASN A 58 -13.49 -13.48 17.54
CA ASN A 58 -12.72 -12.59 18.43
C ASN A 58 -11.39 -12.13 17.79
N ILE A 59 -11.43 -11.94 16.46
CA ILE A 59 -10.29 -11.45 15.67
C ILE A 59 -10.78 -10.23 14.90
N THR A 60 -10.09 -9.10 15.06
CA THR A 60 -10.41 -7.88 14.31
C THR A 60 -9.46 -7.75 13.13
N VAL A 61 -9.99 -7.29 12.00
CA VAL A 61 -9.21 -7.05 10.78
C VAL A 61 -9.39 -5.61 10.38
N ASN A 62 -8.28 -4.88 10.23
CA ASN A 62 -8.30 -3.49 9.80
C ASN A 62 -7.32 -3.29 8.66
N CYS A 63 -7.69 -2.42 7.72
CA CYS A 63 -6.79 -1.96 6.68
C CYS A 63 -6.20 -0.63 7.11
N VAL A 64 -4.88 -0.48 6.97
CA VAL A 64 -4.18 0.72 7.40
C VAL A 64 -3.43 1.35 6.25
N ASP A 65 -3.42 2.68 6.23
CA ASP A 65 -2.66 3.49 5.28
C ASP A 65 -1.59 4.25 6.09
N PRO A 66 -0.31 3.88 5.99
CA PRO A 66 0.74 4.57 6.74
C PRO A 66 1.05 5.98 6.21
N GLY A 67 0.43 6.39 5.10
CA GLY A 67 0.69 7.66 4.46
C GLY A 67 1.91 7.63 3.57
N TYR A 68 2.31 8.80 3.06
CA TYR A 68 3.48 8.91 2.19
C TYR A 68 4.76 8.76 3.02
N THR A 69 5.54 7.73 2.67
CA THR A 69 6.76 7.35 3.39
C THR A 69 7.94 7.32 2.43
N PHE A 70 9.06 7.94 2.82
CA PHE A 70 10.30 7.87 2.06
C PHE A 70 10.98 6.54 2.38
N SER A 71 10.80 5.56 1.50
CA SER A 71 11.30 4.20 1.69
C SER A 71 11.84 3.63 0.37
N ASP A 72 12.38 2.43 0.43
CA ASP A 72 12.91 1.73 -0.74
C ASP A 72 11.86 1.42 -1.81
N LEU A 73 10.57 1.51 -1.47
CA LEU A 73 9.51 1.39 -2.46
C LEU A 73 9.67 2.38 -3.61
N MET A 74 10.22 3.55 -3.34
CA MET A 74 10.41 4.61 -4.32
C MET A 74 11.69 4.46 -5.16
N ARG A 75 12.47 3.39 -4.93
CA ARG A 75 13.78 3.21 -5.58
C ARG A 75 13.73 3.20 -7.11
N HIS A 76 12.60 2.82 -7.69
CA HIS A 76 12.38 2.80 -9.14
C HIS A 76 11.59 4.00 -9.65
N SER A 77 11.24 4.94 -8.78
CA SER A 77 10.61 6.18 -9.18
C SER A 77 11.62 7.07 -9.89
N SER A 78 11.23 7.68 -10.99
CA SER A 78 12.09 8.63 -11.71
C SER A 78 12.49 9.81 -10.82
N LEU A 79 11.63 10.19 -9.88
CA LEU A 79 11.94 11.27 -8.94
C LEU A 79 12.99 10.84 -7.91
N TYR A 80 12.93 9.59 -7.47
CA TYR A 80 13.90 9.05 -6.51
C TYR A 80 15.26 8.83 -7.17
N THR A 81 15.27 8.30 -8.39
CA THR A 81 16.49 8.01 -9.13
C THR A 81 17.06 9.22 -9.87
N SER A 82 16.34 10.35 -9.87
CA SER A 82 16.81 11.57 -10.44
C SER A 82 18.12 12.01 -9.77
N SER A 83 19.10 12.37 -10.58
CA SER A 83 20.37 12.92 -10.10
C SER A 83 20.23 14.34 -9.53
N PHE A 84 19.03 14.93 -9.58
CA PHE A 84 18.76 16.23 -8.99
C PHE A 84 18.66 16.12 -7.46
N SER A 85 19.77 16.42 -6.80
CA SER A 85 19.86 16.44 -5.35
C SER A 85 18.75 17.23 -4.63
N PRO A 86 18.27 18.38 -5.16
CA PRO A 86 17.19 19.13 -4.49
C PRO A 86 15.87 18.36 -4.38
N ILE A 87 15.52 17.59 -5.41
CA ILE A 87 14.25 16.82 -5.39
C ILE A 87 14.30 15.73 -4.33
N ARG A 88 15.43 15.01 -4.24
CA ARG A 88 15.61 13.99 -3.20
C ARG A 88 15.54 14.58 -1.80
N TYR A 89 16.15 15.73 -1.60
CA TYR A 89 16.13 16.45 -0.33
C TYR A 89 14.69 16.85 0.05
N ILE A 90 13.91 17.37 -0.91
CA ILE A 90 12.53 17.77 -0.70
C ILE A 90 11.70 16.55 -0.30
N PHE A 91 11.83 15.41 -1.01
CA PHE A 91 11.12 14.18 -0.66
C PHE A 91 11.49 13.70 0.74
N LYS A 92 12.78 13.69 1.06
CA LYS A 92 13.25 13.27 2.38
C LYS A 92 12.71 14.17 3.49
N THR A 93 12.49 15.45 3.22
CA THR A 93 12.03 16.43 4.20
C THR A 93 10.52 16.35 4.43
N PHE A 94 9.73 16.13 3.37
CA PHE A 94 8.26 16.18 3.44
C PHE A 94 7.59 14.81 3.58
N LEU A 95 8.28 13.72 3.26
CA LEU A 95 7.73 12.39 3.43
C LEU A 95 8.05 11.85 4.83
N LYS A 96 7.15 10.99 5.33
CA LYS A 96 7.40 10.30 6.59
C LYS A 96 8.63 9.41 6.47
N THR A 97 9.39 9.29 7.56
CA THR A 97 10.40 8.24 7.65
C THR A 97 9.71 6.87 7.76
N PRO A 98 10.41 5.77 7.43
CA PRO A 98 9.84 4.44 7.64
C PRO A 98 9.34 4.21 9.07
N GLU A 99 10.05 4.72 10.05
CA GLU A 99 9.68 4.62 11.46
C GLU A 99 8.36 5.34 11.76
N MET A 100 8.18 6.54 11.21
CA MET A 100 6.95 7.30 11.39
C MET A 100 5.77 6.62 10.68
N GLY A 101 5.98 6.05 9.50
CA GLY A 101 4.97 5.28 8.79
C GLY A 101 4.55 4.03 9.55
N ALA A 102 5.50 3.37 10.19
CA ALA A 102 5.25 2.16 10.96
C ALA A 102 4.42 2.41 12.22
N GLN A 103 4.42 3.62 12.76
CA GLN A 103 3.66 3.93 13.97
C GLN A 103 2.17 3.66 13.82
N THR A 104 1.60 3.91 12.64
CA THR A 104 0.19 3.62 12.36
C THR A 104 -0.11 2.12 12.51
N VAL A 105 0.84 1.28 12.15
CA VAL A 105 0.69 -0.18 12.24
C VAL A 105 0.86 -0.66 13.68
N ILE A 106 1.79 -0.06 14.43
CA ILE A 106 2.10 -0.44 15.81
C ILE A 106 0.98 -0.03 16.76
N PHE A 107 0.44 1.15 16.60
CA PHE A 107 -0.61 1.70 17.46
C PHE A 107 -2.00 1.59 16.82
#